data_aa630822bdbeec7725c7c1054dcf2d0d
#
_entry.id   aa630822bdbeec7725c7c1054dcf2d0d
#
_cell.length_a   1.000
_cell.length_b   1.000
_cell.length_c   1.000
_cell.angle_alpha   90.00
_cell.angle_beta   90.00
_cell.angle_gamma   90.00
#
_symmetry.space_group_name_H-M   'P 1'
#
loop_
_entity.id
_entity.type
_entity.pdbx_description
1 polymer ?
#
loop_
_entity_poly.entity_id
_entity_poly.type
_entity_poly.pdbx_seq_one_letter_code
_entity_poly.pdbx_strand_id
1 'polypeptide(L)'
;MWPSISEIIATVFLFAWVVFLVTILTKKTYMLMLRRGLQDRVAVYYNRKIIHILAGGLVGFIVPCVFETPLLPLSMALLLGVFTYMPHKIGRLMYWFQVEDNMYEVSFCIMWGVIIALGWLISGGNFWVGVVPVLFMAIGDSATGFVRNALFKRRTKSWWGNLAMAAVSIPMGAMLGVAGMIAGAIASIVEHFEYPPIDDNVTVPLTSFVILLLATFYAPSLLSLESITRMLPPHL
;
A
#
# COMPACT_ATOMS: atom_id res chain seq x y z
N MET A 1 -24.82 -6.49 1.81
CA MET A 1 -24.65 -7.91 1.46
C MET A 1 -23.75 -8.54 2.52
N TRP A 2 -24.06 -9.73 3.04
CA TRP A 2 -23.20 -10.42 4.01
C TRP A 2 -22.05 -11.11 3.25
N PRO A 3 -20.82 -11.18 3.83
CA PRO A 3 -19.70 -11.86 3.20
C PRO A 3 -20.01 -13.34 2.90
N SER A 4 -19.58 -13.81 1.74
CA SER A 4 -19.67 -15.22 1.37
C SER A 4 -18.69 -16.09 2.17
N ILE A 5 -18.92 -17.40 2.19
CA ILE A 5 -18.00 -18.34 2.88
C ILE A 5 -16.61 -18.29 2.23
N SER A 6 -16.53 -18.14 0.91
CA SER A 6 -15.25 -18.01 0.18
C SER A 6 -14.48 -16.76 0.59
N GLU A 7 -15.15 -15.60 0.73
CA GLU A 7 -14.52 -14.37 1.23
C GLU A 7 -14.01 -14.51 2.65
N ILE A 8 -14.77 -15.20 3.54
CA ILE A 8 -14.33 -15.46 4.91
C ILE A 8 -13.08 -16.36 4.93
N ILE A 9 -13.07 -17.43 4.14
CA ILE A 9 -11.90 -18.32 4.03
C ILE A 9 -10.69 -17.55 3.51
N ALA A 10 -10.87 -16.79 2.43
CA ALA A 10 -9.80 -15.96 1.88
C ALA A 10 -9.28 -14.93 2.88
N THR A 11 -10.17 -14.29 3.64
CA THR A 11 -9.80 -13.35 4.71
C THR A 11 -8.91 -14.03 5.75
N VAL A 12 -9.26 -15.23 6.22
CA VAL A 12 -8.46 -15.97 7.19
C VAL A 12 -7.06 -16.28 6.63
N PHE A 13 -6.97 -16.73 5.37
CA PHE A 13 -5.69 -17.01 4.73
C PHE A 13 -4.83 -15.76 4.54
N LEU A 14 -5.41 -14.68 4.03
CA LEU A 14 -4.69 -13.43 3.81
C LEU A 14 -4.26 -12.78 5.14
N PHE A 15 -5.11 -12.83 6.15
CA PHE A 15 -4.77 -12.35 7.47
C PHE A 15 -3.64 -13.17 8.11
N ALA A 16 -3.74 -14.50 8.05
CA ALA A 16 -2.68 -15.40 8.53
C ALA A 16 -1.35 -15.15 7.78
N TRP A 17 -1.41 -14.91 6.46
CA TRP A 17 -0.26 -14.52 5.65
C TRP A 17 0.39 -13.24 6.17
N VAL A 18 -0.39 -12.18 6.40
CA VAL A 18 0.13 -10.89 6.90
C VAL A 18 0.73 -11.06 8.29
N VAL A 19 0.05 -11.77 9.20
CA VAL A 19 0.59 -12.03 10.55
C VAL A 19 1.89 -12.83 10.50
N PHE A 20 1.95 -13.89 9.68
CA PHE A 20 3.18 -14.66 9.46
C PHE A 20 4.31 -13.79 8.92
N LEU A 21 4.01 -12.96 7.92
CA LEU A 21 4.95 -12.04 7.31
C LEU A 21 5.54 -11.08 8.36
N VAL A 22 4.66 -10.40 9.09
CA VAL A 22 5.05 -9.34 10.04
C VAL A 22 5.77 -9.92 11.27
N THR A 23 5.34 -11.07 11.78
CA THR A 23 5.89 -11.61 13.04
C THR A 23 7.06 -12.56 12.86
N ILE A 24 7.05 -13.38 11.80
CA ILE A 24 8.04 -14.45 11.60
C ILE A 24 9.02 -14.08 10.48
N LEU A 25 8.51 -13.83 9.27
CA LEU A 25 9.38 -13.65 8.10
C LEU A 25 10.26 -12.40 8.27
N THR A 26 9.66 -11.25 8.58
CA THR A 26 10.43 -10.01 8.72
C THR A 26 11.38 -10.02 9.91
N LYS A 27 11.04 -10.72 10.99
CA LYS A 27 12.00 -10.92 12.09
C LYS A 27 13.22 -11.74 11.66
N LYS A 28 13.01 -12.80 10.85
CA LYS A 28 14.12 -13.61 10.29
C LYS A 28 14.96 -12.81 9.29
N THR A 29 14.31 -12.04 8.39
CA THR A 29 15.03 -11.20 7.41
C THR A 29 15.83 -10.10 8.11
N TYR A 30 15.29 -9.47 9.16
CA TYR A 30 16.01 -8.50 9.98
C TYR A 30 17.30 -9.10 10.57
N MET A 31 17.18 -10.26 11.25
CA MET A 31 18.35 -10.94 11.82
C MET A 31 19.39 -11.33 10.77
N LEU A 32 18.94 -11.76 9.57
CA LEU A 32 19.82 -12.07 8.46
C LEU A 32 20.57 -10.82 7.96
N MET A 33 19.87 -9.68 7.85
CA MET A 33 20.47 -8.41 7.43
C MET A 33 21.53 -7.95 8.43
N LEU A 34 21.26 -8.02 9.73
CA LEU A 34 22.25 -7.69 10.77
C LEU A 34 23.47 -8.61 10.71
N ARG A 35 23.27 -9.93 10.53
CA ARG A 35 24.39 -10.89 10.38
C ARG A 35 25.25 -10.61 9.14
N ARG A 36 24.69 -9.96 8.11
CA ARG A 36 25.41 -9.51 6.92
C ARG A 36 26.05 -8.14 7.07
N GLY A 37 26.01 -7.55 8.26
CA GLY A 37 26.68 -6.28 8.57
C GLY A 37 25.85 -5.03 8.21
N LEU A 38 24.53 -5.16 7.92
CA LEU A 38 23.69 -3.99 7.74
C LEU A 38 23.47 -3.30 9.10
N GLN A 39 23.41 -1.97 9.07
CA GLN A 39 23.03 -1.17 10.24
C GLN A 39 21.57 -1.43 10.62
N ASP A 40 21.26 -1.36 11.91
CA ASP A 40 19.93 -1.60 12.47
C ASP A 40 18.83 -0.82 11.75
N ARG A 41 18.96 0.52 11.68
CA ARG A 41 17.97 1.38 11.00
C ARG A 41 17.76 1.06 9.53
N VAL A 42 18.80 0.58 8.84
CA VAL A 42 18.71 0.15 7.44
C VAL A 42 17.94 -1.15 7.33
N ALA A 43 18.18 -2.11 8.24
CA ALA A 43 17.46 -3.38 8.28
C ALA A 43 15.95 -3.18 8.58
N VAL A 44 15.62 -2.33 9.55
CA VAL A 44 14.23 -1.92 9.85
C VAL A 44 13.57 -1.31 8.62
N TYR A 45 14.25 -0.40 7.94
CA TYR A 45 13.74 0.25 6.74
C TYR A 45 13.43 -0.74 5.62
N TYR A 46 14.34 -1.68 5.33
CA TYR A 46 14.10 -2.73 4.33
C TYR A 46 12.93 -3.64 4.71
N ASN A 47 12.80 -4.00 5.98
CA ASN A 47 11.68 -4.80 6.45
C ASN A 47 10.34 -4.10 6.24
N ARG A 48 10.24 -2.81 6.47
CA ARG A 48 9.03 -2.02 6.13
C ARG A 48 8.69 -2.14 4.66
N LYS A 49 9.68 -2.03 3.75
CA LYS A 49 9.44 -2.16 2.32
C LYS A 49 9.03 -3.59 1.92
N ILE A 50 9.56 -4.61 2.58
CA ILE A 50 9.10 -6.01 2.41
C ILE A 50 7.62 -6.15 2.83
N ILE A 51 7.24 -5.58 3.97
CA ILE A 51 5.84 -5.56 4.44
C ILE A 51 4.95 -4.81 3.45
N HIS A 52 5.36 -3.64 3.00
CA HIS A 52 4.61 -2.85 2.03
C HIS A 52 4.31 -3.64 0.75
N ILE A 53 5.30 -4.33 0.17
CA ILE A 53 5.11 -5.11 -1.06
C ILE A 53 4.27 -6.36 -0.80
N LEU A 54 4.62 -7.17 0.22
CA LEU A 54 4.04 -8.50 0.40
C LEU A 54 2.72 -8.50 1.20
N ALA A 55 2.52 -7.53 2.10
CA ALA A 55 1.25 -7.34 2.79
C ALA A 55 0.37 -6.34 2.04
N GLY A 56 0.86 -5.13 1.77
CA GLY A 56 0.08 -4.09 1.13
C GLY A 56 -0.14 -4.32 -0.36
N GLY A 57 0.93 -4.53 -1.12
CA GLY A 57 0.89 -4.68 -2.57
C GLY A 57 0.24 -5.98 -3.03
N LEU A 58 0.78 -7.12 -2.59
CA LEU A 58 0.26 -8.44 -2.98
C LEU A 58 -1.20 -8.63 -2.54
N VAL A 59 -1.50 -8.34 -1.27
CA VAL A 59 -2.88 -8.49 -0.76
C VAL A 59 -3.82 -7.50 -1.45
N GLY A 60 -3.39 -6.25 -1.66
CA GLY A 60 -4.16 -5.25 -2.39
C GLY A 60 -4.51 -5.70 -3.80
N PHE A 61 -3.57 -6.31 -4.51
CA PHE A 61 -3.80 -6.86 -5.85
C PHE A 61 -4.78 -8.05 -5.86
N ILE A 62 -4.82 -8.84 -4.78
CA ILE A 62 -5.73 -9.99 -4.65
C ILE A 62 -7.17 -9.54 -4.34
N VAL A 63 -7.36 -8.40 -3.64
CA VAL A 63 -8.69 -7.93 -3.20
C VAL A 63 -9.74 -7.94 -4.32
N PRO A 64 -9.50 -7.34 -5.50
CA PRO A 64 -10.49 -7.33 -6.58
C PRO A 64 -10.86 -8.70 -7.15
N CYS A 65 -10.00 -9.70 -6.94
CA CYS A 65 -10.18 -11.06 -7.47
C CYS A 65 -11.00 -11.96 -6.53
N VAL A 66 -11.15 -11.55 -5.26
CA VAL A 66 -11.67 -12.43 -4.21
C VAL A 66 -12.87 -11.85 -3.48
N PHE A 67 -12.92 -10.51 -3.31
CA PHE A 67 -13.94 -9.85 -2.52
C PHE A 67 -14.98 -9.16 -3.39
N GLU A 68 -16.24 -9.27 -3.00
CA GLU A 68 -17.37 -8.57 -3.62
C GLU A 68 -17.63 -7.22 -2.96
N THR A 69 -17.30 -7.10 -1.65
CA THR A 69 -17.49 -5.88 -0.86
C THR A 69 -16.22 -5.52 -0.08
N PRO A 70 -16.01 -4.24 0.24
CA PRO A 70 -14.83 -3.80 0.97
C PRO A 70 -14.90 -4.07 2.48
N LEU A 71 -16.00 -4.67 2.98
CA LEU A 71 -16.24 -4.83 4.41
C LEU A 71 -15.13 -5.62 5.11
N LEU A 72 -14.80 -6.80 4.60
CA LEU A 72 -13.75 -7.64 5.19
C LEU A 72 -12.35 -7.04 5.02
N PRO A 73 -11.92 -6.60 3.82
CA PRO A 73 -10.63 -5.92 3.64
C PRO A 73 -10.45 -4.70 4.55
N LEU A 74 -11.45 -3.83 4.66
CA LEU A 74 -11.42 -2.67 5.55
C LEU A 74 -11.31 -3.08 7.02
N SER A 75 -12.16 -4.02 7.47
CA SER A 75 -12.17 -4.48 8.86
C SER A 75 -10.83 -5.07 9.26
N MET A 76 -10.21 -5.88 8.39
CA MET A 76 -8.90 -6.50 8.66
C MET A 76 -7.78 -5.47 8.65
N ALA A 77 -7.82 -4.49 7.75
CA ALA A 77 -6.84 -3.40 7.73
C ALA A 77 -6.90 -2.55 9.01
N LEU A 78 -8.11 -2.22 9.48
CA LEU A 78 -8.28 -1.50 10.75
C LEU A 78 -7.83 -2.34 11.95
N LEU A 79 -8.12 -3.63 11.96
CA LEU A 79 -7.64 -4.56 13.00
C LEU A 79 -6.10 -4.63 13.02
N LEU A 80 -5.46 -4.70 11.85
CA LEU A 80 -3.99 -4.64 11.74
C LEU A 80 -3.45 -3.28 12.19
N GLY A 81 -4.15 -2.18 11.91
CA GLY A 81 -3.82 -0.85 12.43
C GLY A 81 -3.81 -0.82 13.96
N VAL A 82 -4.83 -1.40 14.60
CA VAL A 82 -4.85 -1.55 16.07
C VAL A 82 -3.73 -2.46 16.56
N PHE A 83 -3.49 -3.59 15.89
CA PHE A 83 -2.43 -4.53 16.22
C PHE A 83 -1.04 -3.88 16.17
N THR A 84 -0.77 -3.02 15.18
CA THR A 84 0.50 -2.31 15.04
C THR A 84 0.60 -1.08 15.96
N TYR A 85 -0.53 -0.47 16.32
CA TYR A 85 -0.57 0.65 17.28
C TYR A 85 -0.31 0.21 18.73
N MET A 86 -0.84 -0.95 19.15
CA MET A 86 -0.74 -1.42 20.53
C MET A 86 0.69 -1.49 21.08
N PRO A 87 1.72 -1.99 20.33
CA PRO A 87 3.11 -1.99 20.76
C PRO A 87 3.65 -0.61 21.13
N HIS A 88 3.28 0.44 20.38
CA HIS A 88 3.64 1.83 20.70
C HIS A 88 2.99 2.28 21.99
N LYS A 89 1.71 1.94 22.21
CA LYS A 89 0.98 2.33 23.42
C LYS A 89 1.53 1.69 24.69
N ILE A 90 1.98 0.43 24.62
CA ILE A 90 2.49 -0.32 25.79
C ILE A 90 4.03 -0.26 25.90
N GLY A 91 4.72 0.45 25.01
CA GLY A 91 6.18 0.58 25.02
C GLY A 91 6.95 -0.71 24.70
N ARG A 92 6.34 -1.65 23.93
CA ARG A 92 6.95 -2.93 23.53
C ARG A 92 6.95 -3.10 22.03
N LEU A 93 7.76 -2.30 21.33
CA LEU A 93 7.84 -2.28 19.89
C LEU A 93 8.28 -3.61 19.28
N MET A 94 7.76 -3.91 18.11
CA MET A 94 8.29 -4.93 17.21
C MET A 94 9.52 -4.36 16.50
N TYR A 95 10.66 -4.29 17.20
CA TYR A 95 11.91 -3.58 16.85
C TYR A 95 12.46 -3.91 15.45
N TRP A 96 12.06 -5.01 14.85
CA TRP A 96 12.53 -5.41 13.52
C TRP A 96 11.83 -4.66 12.37
N PHE A 97 10.79 -3.84 12.65
CA PHE A 97 10.17 -2.93 11.67
C PHE A 97 9.53 -1.69 12.29
N GLN A 98 9.32 -1.62 13.62
CA GLN A 98 8.81 -0.44 14.30
C GLN A 98 9.95 0.41 14.90
N VAL A 99 9.72 1.72 15.01
CA VAL A 99 10.63 2.68 15.66
C VAL A 99 9.84 3.62 16.57
N GLU A 100 10.47 4.21 17.55
CA GLU A 100 9.81 5.04 18.57
C GLU A 100 9.33 6.38 18.04
N ASP A 101 10.02 6.92 17.03
CA ASP A 101 9.84 8.29 16.53
C ASP A 101 8.69 8.44 15.51
N ASN A 102 8.04 7.34 15.08
CA ASN A 102 6.91 7.39 14.18
C ASN A 102 6.04 6.13 14.22
N MET A 103 4.82 6.23 13.66
CA MET A 103 3.83 5.14 13.56
C MET A 103 3.37 4.95 12.11
N TYR A 104 4.30 4.96 11.15
CA TYR A 104 4.00 4.88 9.72
C TYR A 104 3.29 3.58 9.31
N GLU A 105 3.50 2.49 10.03
CA GLU A 105 2.78 1.24 9.82
C GLU A 105 1.29 1.34 10.19
N VAL A 106 0.93 2.20 11.12
CA VAL A 106 -0.46 2.44 11.52
C VAL A 106 -1.18 3.25 10.44
N SER A 107 -0.58 4.37 9.99
CA SER A 107 -1.12 5.17 8.89
C SER A 107 -1.24 4.34 7.60
N PHE A 108 -0.25 3.49 7.30
CA PHE A 108 -0.29 2.55 6.19
C PHE A 108 -1.52 1.63 6.24
N CYS A 109 -1.78 0.96 7.37
CA CYS A 109 -2.92 0.06 7.52
C CYS A 109 -4.26 0.79 7.36
N ILE A 110 -4.41 1.96 8.01
CA ILE A 110 -5.64 2.75 7.93
C ILE A 110 -5.90 3.21 6.50
N MET A 111 -4.90 3.82 5.84
CA MET A 111 -5.06 4.34 4.50
C MET A 111 -5.27 3.23 3.46
N TRP A 112 -4.61 2.07 3.65
CA TRP A 112 -4.84 0.91 2.81
C TRP A 112 -6.31 0.51 2.79
N GLY A 113 -6.93 0.33 3.95
CA GLY A 113 -8.33 -0.07 4.05
C GLY A 113 -9.30 1.01 3.59
N VAL A 114 -9.09 2.25 4.04
CA VAL A 114 -9.99 3.38 3.75
C VAL A 114 -10.01 3.71 2.26
N ILE A 115 -8.86 3.80 1.59
CA ILE A 115 -8.79 4.15 0.16
C ILE A 115 -9.40 3.06 -0.71
N ILE A 116 -9.17 1.77 -0.39
CA ILE A 116 -9.82 0.67 -1.11
C ILE A 116 -11.34 0.73 -0.95
N ALA A 117 -11.83 0.94 0.27
CA ALA A 117 -13.27 1.02 0.54
C ALA A 117 -13.92 2.22 -0.14
N LEU A 118 -13.32 3.41 -0.08
CA LEU A 118 -13.81 4.60 -0.76
C LEU A 118 -13.80 4.44 -2.28
N GLY A 119 -12.74 3.85 -2.84
CA GLY A 119 -12.65 3.57 -4.27
C GLY A 119 -13.80 2.67 -4.75
N TRP A 120 -14.08 1.60 -4.01
CA TRP A 120 -15.19 0.69 -4.30
C TRP A 120 -16.54 1.40 -4.21
N LEU A 121 -16.79 2.18 -3.15
CA LEU A 121 -18.05 2.89 -2.93
C LEU A 121 -18.34 3.91 -4.03
N ILE A 122 -17.35 4.73 -4.40
CA ILE A 122 -17.53 5.84 -5.33
C ILE A 122 -17.61 5.37 -6.78
N SER A 123 -16.91 4.29 -7.12
CA SER A 123 -16.93 3.72 -8.48
C SER A 123 -18.08 2.78 -8.75
N GLY A 124 -19.00 2.58 -7.80
CA GLY A 124 -20.12 1.66 -7.97
C GLY A 124 -19.72 0.18 -7.93
N GLY A 125 -18.69 -0.18 -7.19
CA GLY A 125 -18.26 -1.55 -6.97
C GLY A 125 -16.90 -1.93 -7.58
N ASN A 126 -16.19 -0.98 -8.21
CA ASN A 126 -14.88 -1.26 -8.79
C ASN A 126 -13.75 -1.03 -7.79
N PHE A 127 -13.17 -2.12 -7.29
CA PHE A 127 -12.05 -2.06 -6.35
C PHE A 127 -10.80 -1.37 -6.90
N TRP A 128 -10.55 -1.45 -8.22
CA TRP A 128 -9.30 -0.95 -8.79
C TRP A 128 -9.10 0.56 -8.61
N VAL A 129 -10.20 1.32 -8.52
CA VAL A 129 -10.14 2.77 -8.26
C VAL A 129 -9.51 3.09 -6.89
N GLY A 130 -9.66 2.21 -5.91
CA GLY A 130 -8.99 2.34 -4.61
C GLY A 130 -7.69 1.55 -4.53
N VAL A 131 -7.61 0.39 -5.19
CA VAL A 131 -6.42 -0.49 -5.15
C VAL A 131 -5.23 0.15 -5.84
N VAL A 132 -5.39 0.76 -7.03
CA VAL A 132 -4.25 1.36 -7.76
C VAL A 132 -3.53 2.45 -6.94
N PRO A 133 -4.20 3.42 -6.29
CA PRO A 133 -3.56 4.35 -5.34
C PRO A 133 -2.81 3.65 -4.19
N VAL A 134 -3.38 2.57 -3.66
CA VAL A 134 -2.73 1.78 -2.61
C VAL A 134 -1.50 1.04 -3.13
N LEU A 135 -1.52 0.55 -4.37
CA LEU A 135 -0.33 -0.04 -5.00
C LEU A 135 0.79 0.99 -5.20
N PHE A 136 0.47 2.26 -5.49
CA PHE A 136 1.47 3.33 -5.54
C PHE A 136 2.14 3.53 -4.18
N MET A 137 1.35 3.55 -3.10
CA MET A 137 1.86 3.61 -1.73
C MET A 137 2.69 2.37 -1.37
N ALA A 138 2.23 1.16 -1.72
CA ALA A 138 2.87 -0.08 -1.28
C ALA A 138 4.09 -0.46 -2.13
N ILE A 139 3.98 -0.44 -3.45
CA ILE A 139 5.02 -0.90 -4.38
C ILE A 139 5.85 0.29 -4.87
N GLY A 140 5.20 1.40 -5.25
CA GLY A 140 5.88 2.59 -5.74
C GLY A 140 6.82 3.20 -4.71
N ASP A 141 6.33 3.45 -3.49
CA ASP A 141 7.18 3.95 -2.39
C ASP A 141 8.25 2.92 -1.98
N SER A 142 7.99 1.62 -2.11
CA SER A 142 9.03 0.62 -1.88
C SER A 142 10.16 0.71 -2.90
N ALA A 143 9.85 0.93 -4.17
CA ALA A 143 10.86 1.16 -5.21
C ALA A 143 11.71 2.39 -4.90
N THR A 144 11.09 3.50 -4.48
CA THR A 144 11.77 4.69 -3.96
C THR A 144 12.77 4.33 -2.87
N GLY A 145 12.31 3.57 -1.89
CA GLY A 145 13.12 3.18 -0.74
C GLY A 145 14.31 2.32 -1.10
N PHE A 146 14.14 1.34 -1.98
CA PHE A 146 15.25 0.49 -2.43
C PHE A 146 16.31 1.30 -3.16
N VAL A 147 15.92 2.16 -4.10
CA VAL A 147 16.89 2.99 -4.87
C VAL A 147 17.63 3.97 -3.96
N ARG A 148 16.91 4.69 -3.09
CA ARG A 148 17.56 5.64 -2.16
C ARG A 148 18.54 4.94 -1.23
N ASN A 149 18.15 3.80 -0.67
CA ASN A 149 19.01 3.08 0.25
C ASN A 149 20.22 2.44 -0.44
N ALA A 150 20.06 1.95 -1.67
CA ALA A 150 21.18 1.44 -2.47
C ALA A 150 22.21 2.54 -2.78
N LEU A 151 21.74 3.75 -3.13
CA LEU A 151 22.62 4.86 -3.52
C LEU A 151 23.23 5.59 -2.33
N PHE A 152 22.44 5.85 -1.28
CA PHE A 152 22.82 6.78 -0.20
C PHE A 152 23.05 6.10 1.15
N LYS A 153 22.68 4.82 1.32
CA LYS A 153 22.80 4.03 2.57
C LYS A 153 22.17 4.70 3.80
N ARG A 154 21.23 5.59 3.58
CA ARG A 154 20.49 6.33 4.62
C ARG A 154 19.14 6.78 4.09
N ARG A 155 18.19 7.09 4.99
CA ARG A 155 16.91 7.70 4.59
C ARG A 155 17.19 9.10 4.03
N THR A 156 16.81 9.33 2.79
CA THR A 156 16.92 10.63 2.10
C THR A 156 15.74 10.84 1.20
N LYS A 157 15.36 12.10 0.93
CA LYS A 157 14.43 12.47 -0.13
C LYS A 157 15.24 12.88 -1.36
N SER A 158 15.46 11.96 -2.29
CA SER A 158 16.20 12.21 -3.51
C SER A 158 15.34 11.94 -4.74
N TRP A 159 15.49 12.75 -5.79
CA TRP A 159 14.75 12.61 -7.05
C TRP A 159 15.00 11.28 -7.77
N TRP A 160 16.11 10.60 -7.51
CA TRP A 160 16.35 9.23 -8.00
C TRP A 160 15.32 8.23 -7.47
N GLY A 161 14.92 8.39 -6.22
CA GLY A 161 13.84 7.59 -5.66
C GLY A 161 12.49 7.89 -6.33
N ASN A 162 12.18 9.17 -6.56
CA ASN A 162 10.95 9.58 -7.23
C ASN A 162 10.89 9.07 -8.67
N LEU A 163 12.02 9.07 -9.38
CA LEU A 163 12.11 8.49 -10.73
C LEU A 163 11.83 6.98 -10.70
N ALA A 164 12.37 6.25 -9.72
CA ALA A 164 12.09 4.83 -9.53
C ALA A 164 10.60 4.59 -9.22
N MET A 165 9.98 5.43 -8.38
CA MET A 165 8.54 5.38 -8.13
C MET A 165 7.73 5.64 -9.39
N ALA A 166 8.07 6.68 -10.17
CA ALA A 166 7.40 6.98 -11.43
C ALA A 166 7.47 5.82 -12.42
N ALA A 167 8.66 5.19 -12.54
CA ALA A 167 8.87 4.04 -13.43
C ALA A 167 8.01 2.82 -13.07
N VAL A 168 7.57 2.71 -11.82
CA VAL A 168 6.68 1.63 -11.34
C VAL A 168 5.22 2.09 -11.34
N SER A 169 4.94 3.29 -10.82
CA SER A 169 3.56 3.76 -10.61
C SER A 169 2.86 4.17 -11.89
N ILE A 170 3.57 4.75 -12.87
CA ILE A 170 2.96 5.14 -14.15
C ILE A 170 2.46 3.92 -14.93
N PRO A 171 3.25 2.84 -15.14
CA PRO A 171 2.74 1.63 -15.78
C PRO A 171 1.61 0.95 -14.99
N MET A 172 1.69 0.90 -13.66
CA MET A 172 0.57 0.38 -12.86
C MET A 172 -0.68 1.25 -13.02
N GLY A 173 -0.53 2.58 -13.06
CA GLY A 173 -1.63 3.51 -13.29
C GLY A 173 -2.30 3.33 -14.66
N ALA A 174 -1.56 2.86 -15.68
CA ALA A 174 -2.12 2.59 -17.01
C ALA A 174 -3.28 1.56 -16.99
N MET A 175 -3.39 0.76 -15.95
CA MET A 175 -4.56 -0.11 -15.71
C MET A 175 -5.87 0.69 -15.65
N LEU A 176 -5.83 1.94 -15.21
CA LEU A 176 -6.97 2.86 -15.14
C LEU A 176 -6.96 3.91 -16.27
N GLY A 177 -6.17 3.69 -17.31
CA GLY A 177 -6.05 4.61 -18.44
C GLY A 177 -5.12 5.80 -18.15
N VAL A 178 -5.31 6.87 -18.92
CA VAL A 178 -4.47 8.09 -18.83
C VAL A 178 -4.58 8.75 -17.46
N ALA A 179 -5.77 8.77 -16.87
CA ALA A 179 -5.98 9.33 -15.53
C ALA A 179 -5.15 8.59 -14.47
N GLY A 180 -5.07 7.26 -14.55
CA GLY A 180 -4.22 6.45 -13.67
C GLY A 180 -2.72 6.72 -13.88
N MET A 181 -2.27 6.91 -15.11
CA MET A 181 -0.88 7.29 -15.40
C MET A 181 -0.53 8.65 -14.80
N ILE A 182 -1.43 9.64 -14.92
CA ILE A 182 -1.28 10.96 -14.31
C ILE A 182 -1.22 10.83 -12.79
N ALA A 183 -2.13 10.04 -12.19
CA ALA A 183 -2.13 9.79 -10.77
C ALA A 183 -0.80 9.17 -10.28
N GLY A 184 -0.24 8.20 -11.02
CA GLY A 184 1.05 7.59 -10.72
C GLY A 184 2.24 8.55 -10.83
N ALA A 185 2.22 9.44 -11.84
CA ALA A 185 3.23 10.49 -12.01
C ALA A 185 3.19 11.49 -10.85
N ILE A 186 1.99 11.98 -10.48
CA ILE A 186 1.81 12.94 -9.39
C ILE A 186 2.13 12.27 -8.04
N ALA A 187 1.74 11.01 -7.83
CA ALA A 187 2.12 10.23 -6.64
C ALA A 187 3.64 10.24 -6.42
N SER A 188 4.42 10.04 -7.51
CA SER A 188 5.88 10.04 -7.44
C SER A 188 6.46 11.40 -7.05
N ILE A 189 5.80 12.50 -7.41
CA ILE A 189 6.20 13.86 -7.03
C ILE A 189 5.84 14.12 -5.57
N VAL A 190 4.61 13.77 -5.17
CA VAL A 190 4.08 14.01 -3.80
C VAL A 190 4.90 13.26 -2.75
N GLU A 191 5.38 12.04 -3.07
CA GLU A 191 6.24 11.26 -2.17
C GLU A 191 7.53 12.01 -1.77
N HIS A 192 8.02 12.95 -2.60
CA HIS A 192 9.19 13.76 -2.26
C HIS A 192 8.97 14.65 -1.05
N PHE A 193 7.73 15.09 -0.82
CA PHE A 193 7.38 16.04 0.20
C PHE A 193 6.79 15.34 1.42
N GLU A 194 7.34 15.59 2.60
CA GLU A 194 6.77 15.16 3.88
C GLU A 194 6.31 16.39 4.67
N TYR A 195 5.12 16.31 5.22
CA TYR A 195 4.53 17.37 6.04
C TYR A 195 4.17 16.82 7.43
N PRO A 196 5.14 16.67 8.34
CA PRO A 196 4.85 16.12 9.67
C PRO A 196 3.69 16.85 10.36
N PRO A 197 2.74 16.15 10.97
CA PRO A 197 2.74 14.70 11.27
C PRO A 197 2.22 13.79 10.14
N ILE A 198 1.89 14.32 8.97
CA ILE A 198 1.34 13.57 7.84
C ILE A 198 2.48 12.96 7.04
N ASP A 199 2.45 11.64 6.86
CA ASP A 199 3.45 10.87 6.12
C ASP A 199 3.03 10.55 4.67
N ASP A 200 3.95 9.95 3.91
CA ASP A 200 3.75 9.53 2.53
C ASP A 200 2.71 8.40 2.38
N ASN A 201 2.48 7.59 3.43
CA ASN A 201 1.38 6.60 3.42
C ASN A 201 -0.01 7.25 3.41
N VAL A 202 -0.11 8.52 3.78
CA VAL A 202 -1.36 9.29 3.69
C VAL A 202 -1.39 10.08 2.38
N THR A 203 -0.34 10.85 2.10
CA THR A 203 -0.34 11.81 1.00
C THR A 203 -0.37 11.14 -0.37
N VAL A 204 0.39 10.08 -0.56
CA VAL A 204 0.48 9.36 -1.84
C VAL A 204 -0.85 8.73 -2.26
N PRO A 205 -1.49 7.85 -1.46
CA PRO A 205 -2.73 7.21 -1.87
C PRO A 205 -3.90 8.19 -1.92
N LEU A 206 -3.95 9.17 -1.00
CA LEU A 206 -5.02 10.17 -0.98
C LEU A 206 -4.99 11.07 -2.22
N THR A 207 -3.82 11.62 -2.57
CA THR A 207 -3.68 12.47 -3.76
C THR A 207 -4.01 11.69 -5.03
N SER A 208 -3.49 10.47 -5.16
CA SER A 208 -3.78 9.60 -6.29
C SER A 208 -5.27 9.28 -6.41
N PHE A 209 -5.91 8.98 -5.29
CA PHE A 209 -7.35 8.73 -5.24
C PHE A 209 -8.17 9.96 -5.63
N VAL A 210 -7.82 11.16 -5.15
CA VAL A 210 -8.50 12.41 -5.53
C VAL A 210 -8.39 12.66 -7.03
N ILE A 211 -7.24 12.41 -7.66
CA ILE A 211 -7.08 12.54 -9.11
C ILE A 211 -8.02 11.60 -9.86
N LEU A 212 -8.10 10.34 -9.45
CA LEU A 212 -9.00 9.36 -10.05
C LEU A 212 -10.47 9.73 -9.84
N LEU A 213 -10.81 10.25 -8.66
CA LEU A 213 -12.13 10.75 -8.34
C LEU A 213 -12.52 11.93 -9.25
N LEU A 214 -11.63 12.91 -9.41
CA LEU A 214 -11.86 14.04 -10.32
C LEU A 214 -12.01 13.57 -11.76
N ALA A 215 -11.18 12.62 -12.20
CA ALA A 215 -11.30 12.04 -13.53
C ALA A 215 -12.66 11.32 -13.72
N THR A 216 -13.15 10.62 -12.72
CA THR A 216 -14.44 9.94 -12.76
C THR A 216 -15.59 10.92 -13.03
N PHE A 217 -15.57 12.08 -12.40
CA PHE A 217 -16.68 13.06 -12.52
C PHE A 217 -16.51 14.04 -13.67
N TYR A 218 -15.30 14.49 -13.97
CA TYR A 218 -15.06 15.60 -14.90
C TYR A 218 -14.37 15.20 -16.22
N ALA A 219 -13.71 14.04 -16.26
CA ALA A 219 -12.97 13.58 -17.43
C ALA A 219 -13.02 12.05 -17.59
N PRO A 220 -14.22 11.44 -17.65
CA PRO A 220 -14.37 9.98 -17.70
C PRO A 220 -13.69 9.34 -18.92
N SER A 221 -13.52 10.08 -20.01
CA SER A 221 -12.78 9.63 -21.20
C SER A 221 -11.29 9.34 -20.96
N LEU A 222 -10.71 9.85 -19.87
CA LEU A 222 -9.35 9.54 -19.45
C LEU A 222 -9.23 8.25 -18.62
N LEU A 223 -10.37 7.67 -18.23
CA LEU A 223 -10.44 6.40 -17.52
C LEU A 223 -10.72 5.26 -18.50
N SER A 224 -9.90 4.23 -18.48
CA SER A 224 -10.11 2.99 -19.21
C SER A 224 -10.67 1.91 -18.27
N LEU A 225 -11.95 2.02 -17.93
CA LEU A 225 -12.61 1.02 -17.07
C LEU A 225 -12.94 -0.29 -17.83
N GLU A 226 -13.00 -0.25 -19.15
CA GLU A 226 -13.32 -1.44 -19.98
C GLU A 226 -12.24 -2.53 -19.93
N SER A 227 -10.97 -2.14 -19.81
CA SER A 227 -9.87 -3.11 -19.64
C SER A 227 -9.95 -3.85 -18.30
N ILE A 228 -10.61 -3.27 -17.33
CA ILE A 228 -10.73 -3.78 -15.95
C ILE A 228 -11.95 -4.68 -15.82
N THR A 229 -13.07 -4.37 -16.48
CA THR A 229 -14.24 -5.26 -16.52
C THR A 229 -13.92 -6.60 -17.18
N ARG A 230 -12.94 -6.67 -18.07
CA ARG A 230 -12.46 -7.93 -18.65
C ARG A 230 -11.57 -8.76 -17.70
N MET A 231 -11.06 -8.18 -16.62
CA MET A 231 -10.28 -8.87 -15.58
C MET A 231 -11.15 -9.33 -14.39
N LEU A 232 -12.43 -8.97 -14.38
CA LEU A 232 -13.40 -9.46 -13.40
C LEU A 232 -13.90 -10.84 -13.80
N PRO A 233 -14.09 -11.76 -12.84
CA PRO A 233 -14.75 -13.03 -13.16
C PRO A 233 -16.17 -12.77 -13.68
N PRO A 234 -16.69 -13.60 -14.63
CA PRO A 234 -17.93 -13.37 -15.34
C PRO A 234 -19.21 -13.50 -14.48
N HIS A 235 -19.10 -13.35 -13.16
CA HIS A 235 -20.20 -13.51 -12.20
C HIS A 235 -20.57 -12.21 -11.47
N LEU A 236 -20.10 -11.06 -11.97
CA LEU A 236 -20.52 -9.73 -11.51
C LEU A 236 -21.22 -8.98 -12.63
#